data_8567b2b91aa789d843e6f9876e37d7ac
#
_entry.id   8567b2b91aa789d843e6f9876e37d7ac
#
_cell.length_a   1.000
_cell.length_b   1.000
_cell.length_c   1.000
_cell.angle_alpha   90.00
_cell.angle_beta   90.00
_cell.angle_gamma   90.00
#
_symmetry.space_group_name_H-M   'P 1'
#
loop_
_entity.id
_entity.type
_entity.pdbx_description
1 polymer ?
#
loop_
_entity_poly.entity_id
_entity_poly.type
_entity_poly.pdbx_seq_one_letter_code
_entity_poly.pdbx_strand_id
1 'polypeptide(L)'
;MEEKNSPYSTRESFISELAVAMSVYNIYEDQYLNLTQQNLLFVQRENTVWDEKWPAEGDKVILVDRISSQEAFDQMVEFIDSIEDENITPKLYRALNVRHPFGAFRYAAERAGVIHQWYQWLDRWQNEQAKEWMHENGIDFKDGKIVADGKHTFVWSWKRRH
;
A
#
# COMPACT_ATOMS: atom_id res chain seq x y z
N MET A 1 -0.59 -11.17 -30.57
CA MET A 1 -0.44 -11.27 -29.10
C MET A 1 -1.56 -10.54 -28.42
N GLU A 2 -2.33 -11.26 -27.64
CA GLU A 2 -3.38 -10.62 -26.85
C GLU A 2 -2.74 -9.81 -25.73
N GLU A 3 -3.10 -8.55 -25.62
CA GLU A 3 -2.72 -7.75 -24.48
C GLU A 3 -3.51 -8.21 -23.27
N LYS A 4 -2.82 -8.43 -22.15
CA LYS A 4 -3.50 -8.79 -20.90
C LYS A 4 -4.26 -7.59 -20.38
N ASN A 5 -5.52 -7.83 -20.01
CA ASN A 5 -6.31 -6.86 -19.29
C ASN A 5 -5.99 -6.93 -17.80
N SER A 6 -6.07 -5.79 -17.15
CA SER A 6 -5.94 -5.71 -15.70
C SER A 6 -7.07 -6.49 -15.01
N PRO A 7 -6.79 -7.18 -13.87
CA PRO A 7 -7.84 -7.78 -13.06
C PRO A 7 -8.74 -6.75 -12.37
N TYR A 8 -8.32 -5.48 -12.37
CA TYR A 8 -9.08 -4.40 -11.73
C TYR A 8 -10.13 -3.85 -12.69
N SER A 9 -11.35 -3.70 -12.21
CA SER A 9 -12.46 -3.24 -13.05
C SER A 9 -12.49 -1.72 -13.22
N THR A 10 -12.01 -0.97 -12.24
CA THR A 10 -12.02 0.50 -12.24
C THR A 10 -10.69 1.05 -11.72
N ARG A 11 -10.49 2.35 -12.00
CA ARG A 11 -9.34 3.09 -11.45
C ARG A 11 -9.38 3.09 -9.91
N GLU A 12 -10.56 3.25 -9.33
CA GLU A 12 -10.77 3.24 -7.88
C GLU A 12 -10.41 1.88 -7.27
N SER A 13 -10.78 0.78 -7.93
CA SER A 13 -10.43 -0.56 -7.44
C SER A 13 -8.92 -0.80 -7.52
N PHE A 14 -8.26 -0.31 -8.56
CA PHE A 14 -6.81 -0.37 -8.67
C PHE A 14 -6.13 0.43 -7.55
N ILE A 15 -6.59 1.66 -7.31
CA ILE A 15 -6.04 2.52 -6.25
C ILE A 15 -6.19 1.84 -4.88
N SER A 16 -7.34 1.24 -4.60
CA SER A 16 -7.59 0.54 -3.34
C SER A 16 -6.64 -0.64 -3.15
N GLU A 17 -6.43 -1.45 -4.18
CA GLU A 17 -5.50 -2.59 -4.12
C GLU A 17 -4.05 -2.11 -3.95
N LEU A 18 -3.67 -1.05 -4.67
CA LEU A 18 -2.34 -0.45 -4.53
C LEU A 18 -2.13 0.09 -3.10
N ALA A 19 -3.13 0.75 -2.53
CA ALA A 19 -3.09 1.26 -1.17
C ALA A 19 -2.88 0.13 -0.15
N VAL A 20 -3.58 -0.98 -0.32
CA VAL A 20 -3.37 -2.18 0.50
C VAL A 20 -1.94 -2.70 0.36
N ALA A 21 -1.45 -2.79 -0.86
CA ALA A 21 -0.09 -3.24 -1.14
C ALA A 21 0.97 -2.36 -0.46
N MET A 22 0.79 -1.04 -0.49
CA MET A 22 1.70 -0.08 0.15
C MET A 22 1.64 -0.14 1.68
N SER A 23 0.55 -0.64 2.24
CA SER A 23 0.28 -0.66 3.68
C SER A 23 0.70 -1.97 4.35
N VAL A 24 0.98 -3.02 3.59
CA VAL A 24 1.41 -4.31 4.12
C VAL A 24 2.88 -4.24 4.52
N TYR A 25 3.17 -4.64 5.75
CA TYR A 25 4.54 -4.71 6.24
C TYR A 25 5.00 -6.16 6.29
N ASN A 26 5.96 -6.50 5.43
CA ASN A 26 6.64 -7.80 5.47
C ASN A 26 8.09 -7.59 5.01
N ILE A 27 9.03 -7.79 5.92
CA ILE A 27 10.45 -7.58 5.65
C ILE A 27 11.05 -8.62 4.70
N TYR A 28 10.36 -9.74 4.49
CA TYR A 28 10.84 -10.83 3.64
C TYR A 28 10.32 -10.76 2.21
N GLU A 29 9.43 -9.82 1.93
CA GLU A 29 8.78 -9.68 0.62
C GLU A 29 8.94 -8.27 0.08
N ASP A 30 9.18 -8.18 -1.22
CA ASP A 30 9.03 -6.96 -1.98
C ASP A 30 7.76 -7.04 -2.81
N GLN A 31 7.12 -5.90 -3.00
CA GLN A 31 5.92 -5.80 -3.83
C GLN A 31 6.27 -5.08 -5.12
N TYR A 32 5.78 -5.63 -6.21
CA TYR A 32 5.99 -5.09 -7.54
C TYR A 32 4.66 -4.91 -8.25
N LEU A 33 4.58 -3.84 -9.03
CA LEU A 33 3.55 -3.69 -10.02
C LEU A 33 4.13 -4.19 -11.35
N ASN A 34 3.53 -5.25 -11.88
CA ASN A 34 3.95 -5.85 -13.14
C ASN A 34 3.09 -5.30 -14.27
N LEU A 35 3.68 -4.45 -15.11
CA LEU A 35 2.97 -3.78 -16.20
C LEU A 35 2.72 -4.71 -17.36
N THR A 36 3.57 -5.71 -17.58
CA THR A 36 3.38 -6.72 -18.61
C THR A 36 2.23 -7.66 -18.28
N GLN A 37 2.17 -8.13 -17.03
CA GLN A 37 1.12 -9.04 -16.55
C GLN A 37 -0.11 -8.29 -16.01
N GLN A 38 0.00 -6.97 -15.81
CA GLN A 38 -1.10 -6.13 -15.34
C GLN A 38 -1.59 -6.50 -13.94
N ASN A 39 -0.67 -6.82 -13.03
CA ASN A 39 -1.02 -7.19 -11.66
C ASN A 39 -0.02 -6.67 -10.62
N LEU A 40 -0.48 -6.66 -9.37
CA LEU A 40 0.37 -6.49 -8.19
C LEU A 40 0.79 -7.87 -7.71
N LEU A 41 2.04 -8.02 -7.31
CA LEU A 41 2.57 -9.30 -6.86
C LEU A 41 3.64 -9.12 -5.78
N PHE A 42 3.82 -10.17 -4.99
CA PHE A 42 4.84 -10.25 -3.95
C PHE A 42 5.96 -11.16 -4.43
N VAL A 43 7.21 -10.75 -4.18
CA VAL A 43 8.37 -11.58 -4.45
C VAL A 43 9.16 -11.71 -3.16
N GLN A 44 9.37 -12.94 -2.71
CA GLN A 44 10.18 -13.20 -1.53
C GLN A 44 11.65 -12.94 -1.83
N ARG A 45 12.30 -12.19 -0.95
CA ARG A 45 13.69 -11.74 -1.16
C ARG A 45 14.70 -12.88 -1.22
N GLU A 46 14.49 -13.92 -0.43
CA GLU A 46 15.43 -15.02 -0.26
C GLU A 46 14.95 -16.34 -0.87
N ASN A 47 13.84 -16.32 -1.58
CA ASN A 47 13.32 -17.53 -2.16
C ASN A 47 14.03 -17.84 -3.46
N THR A 48 14.53 -19.09 -3.57
CA THR A 48 15.20 -19.61 -4.76
C THR A 48 14.25 -20.41 -5.66
N VAL A 49 13.01 -20.64 -5.22
CA VAL A 49 12.02 -21.40 -5.97
C VAL A 49 11.13 -20.41 -6.72
N TRP A 50 11.12 -20.53 -8.04
CA TRP A 50 10.28 -19.72 -8.91
C TRP A 50 8.79 -20.06 -8.68
N ASP A 51 7.97 -19.02 -8.61
CA ASP A 51 6.52 -19.14 -8.59
C ASP A 51 5.97 -18.50 -9.86
N GLU A 52 5.00 -19.16 -10.50
CA GLU A 52 4.39 -18.67 -11.76
C GLU A 52 3.73 -17.29 -11.62
N LYS A 53 3.42 -16.88 -10.39
CA LYS A 53 2.87 -15.54 -10.10
C LYS A 53 3.94 -14.47 -10.05
N TRP A 54 5.19 -14.84 -10.00
CA TRP A 54 6.31 -13.90 -9.99
C TRP A 54 6.59 -13.37 -11.40
N PRO A 55 7.34 -12.27 -11.51
CA PRO A 55 7.65 -11.74 -12.84
C PRO A 55 8.39 -12.77 -13.68
N ALA A 56 8.04 -12.84 -14.95
CA ALA A 56 8.80 -13.61 -15.94
C ALA A 56 9.99 -12.78 -16.42
N GLU A 57 11.00 -13.48 -16.94
CA GLU A 57 12.15 -12.82 -17.56
C GLU A 57 11.66 -11.87 -18.65
N GLY A 58 12.09 -10.62 -18.58
CA GLY A 58 11.70 -9.60 -19.55
C GLY A 58 10.43 -8.81 -19.21
N ASP A 59 9.72 -9.17 -18.16
CA ASP A 59 8.55 -8.38 -17.73
C ASP A 59 8.97 -6.97 -17.29
N LYS A 60 8.13 -5.99 -17.60
CA LYS A 60 8.30 -4.62 -17.13
C LYS A 60 7.63 -4.46 -15.78
N VAL A 61 8.40 -4.07 -14.79
CA VAL A 61 7.95 -3.97 -13.40
C VAL A 61 8.42 -2.66 -12.78
N ILE A 62 7.74 -2.29 -11.70
CA ILE A 62 8.17 -1.20 -10.82
C ILE A 62 8.00 -1.66 -9.37
N LEU A 63 9.01 -1.36 -8.54
CA LEU A 63 8.95 -1.65 -7.11
C LEU A 63 7.94 -0.70 -6.45
N VAL A 64 6.99 -1.27 -5.71
CA VAL A 64 5.99 -0.50 -4.98
C VAL A 64 6.58 -0.05 -3.65
N ASP A 65 6.55 1.25 -3.39
CA ASP A 65 7.00 1.82 -2.13
C ASP A 65 6.03 1.45 -1.00
N ARG A 66 6.59 1.31 0.19
CA ARG A 66 5.80 1.01 1.39
C ARG A 66 5.56 2.27 2.20
N ILE A 67 4.38 2.35 2.78
CA ILE A 67 4.07 3.34 3.80
C ILE A 67 4.85 2.95 5.05
N SER A 68 5.63 3.87 5.60
CA SER A 68 6.41 3.60 6.81
C SER A 68 5.51 3.56 8.05
N SER A 69 5.97 2.85 9.08
CA SER A 69 5.27 2.82 10.36
C SER A 69 5.24 4.21 11.03
N GLN A 70 6.26 5.04 10.79
CA GLN A 70 6.25 6.41 11.29
C GLN A 70 5.16 7.26 10.63
N GLU A 71 5.00 7.15 9.32
CA GLU A 71 3.93 7.85 8.60
C GLU A 71 2.54 7.42 9.09
N ALA A 72 2.34 6.12 9.31
CA ALA A 72 1.09 5.59 9.84
C ALA A 72 0.84 6.06 11.28
N PHE A 73 1.90 6.11 12.10
CA PHE A 73 1.80 6.64 13.46
C PHE A 73 1.39 8.11 13.46
N ASP A 74 1.99 8.92 12.58
CA ASP A 74 1.65 10.33 12.43
C ASP A 74 0.16 10.51 12.08
N GLN A 75 -0.43 9.59 11.32
CA GLN A 75 -1.85 9.62 10.99
C GLN A 75 -2.74 9.36 12.21
N MET A 76 -2.29 8.51 13.13
CA MET A 76 -3.02 8.34 14.40
C MET A 76 -3.05 9.64 15.20
N VAL A 77 -1.92 10.34 15.26
CA VAL A 77 -1.84 11.64 15.94
C VAL A 77 -2.75 12.67 15.28
N GLU A 78 -2.71 12.79 13.95
CA GLU A 78 -3.57 13.73 13.22
C GLU A 78 -5.05 13.41 13.41
N PHE A 79 -5.40 12.12 13.40
CA PHE A 79 -6.78 11.70 13.64
C PHE A 79 -7.26 12.12 15.04
N ILE A 80 -6.43 11.89 16.06
CA ILE A 80 -6.77 12.31 17.45
C ILE A 80 -6.96 13.82 17.50
N ASP A 81 -6.09 14.58 16.86
CA ASP A 81 -6.16 16.04 16.84
C ASP A 81 -7.43 16.55 16.14
N SER A 82 -8.03 15.74 15.26
CA SER A 82 -9.29 16.07 14.60
C SER A 82 -10.53 15.87 15.47
N ILE A 83 -10.40 15.12 16.57
CA ILE A 83 -11.52 14.80 17.47
C ILE A 83 -11.72 15.97 18.45
N GLU A 84 -12.93 16.50 18.48
CA GLU A 84 -13.27 17.63 19.36
C GLU A 84 -13.63 17.21 20.80
N ASP A 85 -13.95 15.94 21.02
CA ASP A 85 -14.37 15.42 22.33
C ASP A 85 -13.18 15.24 23.27
N GLU A 86 -13.06 16.14 24.25
CA GLU A 86 -11.97 16.14 25.23
C GLU A 86 -12.02 14.97 26.22
N ASN A 87 -13.13 14.23 26.27
CA ASN A 87 -13.21 13.00 27.08
C ASN A 87 -12.53 11.81 26.39
N ILE A 88 -12.40 11.86 25.07
CA ILE A 88 -11.86 10.76 24.26
C ILE A 88 -10.37 10.96 23.99
N THR A 89 -9.96 12.17 23.61
CA THR A 89 -8.60 12.44 23.11
C THR A 89 -7.49 12.06 24.08
N PRO A 90 -7.57 12.34 25.41
CA PRO A 90 -6.50 11.93 26.32
C PRO A 90 -6.30 10.42 26.41
N LYS A 91 -7.39 9.65 26.28
CA LYS A 91 -7.34 8.19 26.30
C LYS A 91 -6.64 7.65 25.07
N LEU A 92 -6.91 8.26 23.92
CA LEU A 92 -6.26 7.87 22.67
C LEU A 92 -4.78 8.24 22.67
N TYR A 93 -4.41 9.41 23.15
CA TYR A 93 -3.01 9.82 23.29
C TYR A 93 -2.22 8.89 24.22
N ARG A 94 -2.82 8.46 25.33
CA ARG A 94 -2.18 7.51 26.24
C ARG A 94 -1.89 6.19 25.58
N ALA A 95 -2.78 5.75 24.68
CA ALA A 95 -2.59 4.50 23.94
C ALA A 95 -1.39 4.57 22.99
N LEU A 96 -0.97 5.75 22.55
CA LEU A 96 0.22 5.91 21.70
C LEU A 96 1.53 5.79 22.46
N ASN A 97 1.53 5.99 23.76
CA ASN A 97 2.72 5.98 24.62
C ASN A 97 3.05 4.59 25.19
N VAL A 98 2.82 3.56 24.42
CA VAL A 98 3.09 2.18 24.82
C VAL A 98 4.00 1.50 23.79
N ARG A 99 4.53 0.33 24.17
CA ARG A 99 5.48 -0.43 23.34
C ARG A 99 4.90 -0.86 21.98
N HIS A 100 3.60 -1.18 21.97
CA HIS A 100 2.89 -1.61 20.74
C HIS A 100 1.72 -0.65 20.46
N PRO A 101 2.01 0.55 19.95
CA PRO A 101 1.01 1.61 19.89
C PRO A 101 -0.13 1.33 18.92
N PHE A 102 0.10 0.62 17.81
CA PHE A 102 -0.95 0.36 16.83
C PHE A 102 -2.10 -0.48 17.39
N GLY A 103 -1.77 -1.58 18.08
CA GLY A 103 -2.78 -2.41 18.72
C GLY A 103 -3.48 -1.70 19.87
N ALA A 104 -2.71 -0.99 20.70
CA ALA A 104 -3.25 -0.23 21.83
C ALA A 104 -4.19 0.90 21.38
N PHE A 105 -3.81 1.62 20.31
CA PHE A 105 -4.62 2.67 19.73
C PHE A 105 -5.95 2.12 19.19
N ARG A 106 -5.88 1.03 18.42
CA ARG A 106 -7.09 0.41 17.87
C ARG A 106 -8.05 -0.03 18.97
N TYR A 107 -7.52 -0.65 20.01
CA TYR A 107 -8.32 -1.04 21.17
C TYR A 107 -8.97 0.17 21.86
N ALA A 108 -8.20 1.24 22.07
CA ALA A 108 -8.71 2.46 22.69
C ALA A 108 -9.77 3.14 21.82
N ALA A 109 -9.57 3.18 20.50
CA ALA A 109 -10.52 3.75 19.55
C ALA A 109 -11.84 2.95 19.52
N GLU A 110 -11.75 1.63 19.62
CA GLU A 110 -12.92 0.76 19.70
C GLU A 110 -13.72 1.03 20.97
N ARG A 111 -13.05 1.12 22.12
CA ARG A 111 -13.69 1.41 23.39
C ARG A 111 -14.28 2.82 23.46
N ALA A 112 -13.66 3.76 22.78
CA ALA A 112 -14.15 5.15 22.71
C ALA A 112 -15.29 5.34 21.69
N GLY A 113 -15.60 4.32 20.88
CA GLY A 113 -16.65 4.37 19.87
C GLY A 113 -16.26 5.11 18.60
N VAL A 114 -14.96 5.32 18.34
CA VAL A 114 -14.48 6.07 17.17
C VAL A 114 -13.71 5.20 16.17
N ILE A 115 -13.78 3.86 16.32
CA ILE A 115 -13.02 2.95 15.47
C ILE A 115 -13.43 3.05 13.98
N HIS A 116 -14.70 3.24 13.70
CA HIS A 116 -15.17 3.37 12.31
C HIS A 116 -14.65 4.64 11.66
N GLN A 117 -14.64 5.75 12.41
CA GLN A 117 -14.08 7.01 11.94
C GLN A 117 -12.59 6.88 11.68
N TRP A 118 -11.87 6.12 12.52
CA TRP A 118 -10.45 5.83 12.30
C TRP A 118 -10.24 5.05 11.00
N TYR A 119 -11.02 3.98 10.77
CA TYR A 119 -10.89 3.21 9.53
C TYR A 119 -11.21 4.04 8.29
N GLN A 120 -12.21 4.92 8.35
CA GLN A 120 -12.51 5.85 7.24
C GLN A 120 -11.36 6.82 7.00
N TRP A 121 -10.77 7.36 8.07
CA TRP A 121 -9.61 8.24 8.00
C TRP A 121 -8.43 7.55 7.34
N LEU A 122 -8.11 6.36 7.84
CA LEU A 122 -6.98 5.55 7.37
C LEU A 122 -7.15 5.18 5.90
N ASP A 123 -8.33 4.73 5.51
CA ASP A 123 -8.64 4.35 4.14
C ASP A 123 -8.45 5.52 3.16
N ARG A 124 -8.97 6.68 3.51
CA ARG A 124 -8.77 7.88 2.68
C ARG A 124 -7.31 8.26 2.56
N TRP A 125 -6.59 8.24 3.66
CA TRP A 125 -5.17 8.59 3.67
C TRP A 125 -4.35 7.60 2.85
N GLN A 126 -4.58 6.31 3.01
CA GLN A 126 -3.88 5.28 2.25
C GLN A 126 -4.16 5.41 0.75
N ASN A 127 -5.40 5.70 0.37
CA ASN A 127 -5.75 5.93 -1.03
C ASN A 127 -5.06 7.17 -1.59
N GLU A 128 -4.94 8.23 -0.81
CA GLU A 128 -4.18 9.41 -1.23
C GLU A 128 -2.69 9.10 -1.40
N GLN A 129 -2.11 8.28 -0.53
CA GLN A 129 -0.72 7.83 -0.67
C GLN A 129 -0.53 7.03 -1.97
N ALA A 130 -1.48 6.18 -2.31
CA ALA A 130 -1.44 5.42 -3.55
C ALA A 130 -1.50 6.34 -4.78
N LYS A 131 -2.37 7.34 -4.77
CA LYS A 131 -2.46 8.32 -5.85
C LYS A 131 -1.19 9.13 -6.00
N GLU A 132 -0.58 9.57 -4.89
CA GLU A 132 0.70 10.27 -4.92
C GLU A 132 1.80 9.41 -5.52
N TRP A 133 1.88 8.16 -5.09
CA TRP A 133 2.85 7.22 -5.63
C TRP A 133 2.68 7.02 -7.14
N MET A 134 1.43 6.87 -7.59
CA MET A 134 1.12 6.79 -9.02
C MET A 134 1.62 8.01 -9.78
N HIS A 135 1.31 9.19 -9.26
CA HIS A 135 1.72 10.45 -9.89
C HIS A 135 3.25 10.57 -9.96
N GLU A 136 3.93 10.30 -8.87
CA GLU A 136 5.39 10.38 -8.80
C GLU A 136 6.09 9.38 -9.72
N ASN A 137 5.46 8.25 -9.96
CA ASN A 137 6.04 7.16 -10.76
C ASN A 137 5.46 7.06 -12.17
N GLY A 138 4.66 8.03 -12.57
CA GLY A 138 4.09 8.06 -13.91
C GLY A 138 3.15 6.90 -14.22
N ILE A 139 2.43 6.41 -13.20
CA ILE A 139 1.49 5.29 -13.30
C ILE A 139 0.07 5.84 -13.33
N ASP A 140 -0.76 5.27 -14.18
CA ASP A 140 -2.20 5.56 -14.20
C ASP A 140 -2.99 4.32 -14.60
N PHE A 141 -4.28 4.41 -14.50
CA PHE A 141 -5.22 3.37 -14.92
C PHE A 141 -6.20 3.96 -15.90
N LYS A 142 -6.15 3.49 -17.15
CA LYS A 142 -6.97 3.99 -18.24
C LYS A 142 -7.49 2.85 -19.09
N ASP A 143 -8.77 2.89 -19.42
CA ASP A 143 -9.41 1.93 -20.32
C ASP A 143 -9.18 0.47 -19.90
N GLY A 144 -9.28 0.20 -18.58
CA GLY A 144 -9.12 -1.13 -18.02
C GLY A 144 -7.68 -1.61 -17.93
N LYS A 145 -6.71 -0.71 -18.13
CA LYS A 145 -5.29 -1.08 -18.11
C LYS A 145 -4.47 -0.17 -17.23
N ILE A 146 -3.47 -0.76 -16.58
CA ILE A 146 -2.42 -0.03 -15.88
C ILE A 146 -1.42 0.45 -16.93
N VAL A 147 -1.20 1.76 -16.97
CA VAL A 147 -0.29 2.40 -17.92
C VAL A 147 0.83 3.11 -17.18
N ALA A 148 1.99 3.22 -17.83
CA ALA A 148 3.16 3.88 -17.25
C ALA A 148 3.86 4.74 -18.29
N ASP A 149 4.51 5.82 -17.84
CA ASP A 149 5.34 6.65 -18.71
C ASP A 149 6.70 6.00 -19.03
N GLY A 150 7.06 4.93 -18.32
CA GLY A 150 8.29 4.18 -18.54
C GLY A 150 9.55 4.73 -17.90
N LYS A 151 9.45 5.86 -17.18
CA LYS A 151 10.63 6.51 -16.58
C LYS A 151 11.14 5.80 -15.32
N HIS A 152 10.27 5.07 -14.62
CA HIS A 152 10.57 4.44 -13.34
C HIS A 152 10.48 2.91 -13.40
N THR A 153 10.11 2.37 -14.55
CA THR A 153 10.00 0.92 -14.76
C THR A 153 11.35 0.33 -15.15
N PHE A 154 11.54 -0.92 -14.84
CA PHE A 154 12.71 -1.67 -15.28
C PHE A 154 12.31 -3.05 -15.80
N VAL A 155 13.20 -3.68 -16.54
CA VAL A 155 13.00 -5.01 -17.09
C VAL A 155 13.44 -6.05 -16.06
N TRP A 156 12.53 -6.93 -15.70
CA TRP A 156 12.84 -7.97 -14.72
C TRP A 156 13.85 -8.96 -15.28
N SER A 157 14.85 -9.31 -14.47
CA SER A 157 15.80 -10.36 -14.80
C SER A 157 16.14 -11.17 -13.56
N TRP A 158 15.91 -12.47 -13.63
CA TRP A 158 16.27 -13.40 -12.57
C TRP A 158 17.77 -13.52 -12.37
N LYS A 159 18.53 -13.28 -13.43
CA LYS A 159 20.00 -13.35 -13.40
C LYS A 159 20.63 -12.24 -12.55
N ARG A 160 19.94 -11.08 -12.43
CA ARG A 160 20.44 -9.95 -11.64
C ARG A 160 20.10 -10.07 -10.17
N ARG A 161 19.15 -10.93 -9.85
CA ARG A 161 18.65 -11.08 -8.48
C ARG A 161 19.47 -12.04 -7.65
N HIS A 162 20.18 -12.94 -8.29
CA HIS A 162 20.99 -13.98 -7.63
C HIS A 162 22.48 -13.66 -7.63
#